data_2bde869f492fe4c00c60a8991fc24721
#
_entry.id   2bde869f492fe4c00c60a8991fc24721
#
_cell.length_a   1.000
_cell.length_b   1.000
_cell.length_c   1.000
_cell.angle_alpha   90.00
_cell.angle_beta   90.00
_cell.angle_gamma   90.00
#
_symmetry.space_group_name_H-M   'P 1'
#
loop_
_entity.id
_entity.type
_entity.pdbx_description
1 polymer ?
#
loop_
_entity_poly.entity_id
_entity_poly.type
_entity_poly.pdbx_seq_one_letter_code
_entity_poly.pdbx_strand_id
1 'polypeptide(L)'
;MKLIATTEDVFAASRLQVMIKQALQGNDQTGSTIETWAYTRSRDNYDIIYHDVKQYVDDPEKNVIFRMELDGCNLVFQTAHWVNKPTPTREMDSLHTGRLLEMLLSHFSRYISQVSVSNFNY
;
A
#
# COMPACT_ATOMS: atom_id res chain seq x y z
N MET A 1 -3.08 -9.90 -5.38
CA MET A 1 -2.47 -10.30 -4.08
C MET A 1 -3.04 -9.50 -2.93
N LYS A 2 -2.88 -10.02 -1.75
CA LYS A 2 -3.26 -9.34 -0.51
C LYS A 2 -2.11 -9.42 0.46
N LEU A 3 -1.67 -8.27 0.95
CA LEU A 3 -0.64 -8.16 1.97
C LEU A 3 -1.30 -7.71 3.27
N ILE A 4 -1.01 -8.40 4.37
CA ILE A 4 -1.57 -8.09 5.67
C ILE A 4 -0.44 -7.76 6.63
N ALA A 5 -0.44 -6.53 7.14
CA ALA A 5 0.46 -6.09 8.18
C ALA A 5 -0.26 -6.16 9.53
N THR A 6 0.19 -7.07 10.38
CA THR A 6 -0.38 -7.26 11.71
C THR A 6 0.34 -6.39 12.74
N THR A 7 -0.42 -5.70 13.57
CA THR A 7 0.09 -4.84 14.63
C THR A 7 -0.31 -5.40 16.01
N GLU A 8 0.12 -4.74 17.08
CA GLU A 8 -0.18 -5.18 18.46
C GLU A 8 -1.67 -5.15 18.79
N ASP A 9 -2.38 -4.12 18.32
CA ASP A 9 -3.80 -3.93 18.63
C ASP A 9 -4.47 -3.03 17.59
N VAL A 10 -5.78 -2.79 17.78
CA VAL A 10 -6.60 -1.98 16.86
C VAL A 10 -6.08 -0.55 16.77
N PHE A 11 -5.63 0.02 17.88
CA PHE A 11 -5.12 1.40 17.90
C PHE A 11 -3.78 1.51 17.15
N ALA A 12 -2.92 0.51 17.29
CA ALA A 12 -1.65 0.47 16.57
C ALA A 12 -1.87 0.35 15.07
N ALA A 13 -2.84 -0.44 14.63
CA ALA A 13 -3.19 -0.55 13.20
C ALA A 13 -3.69 0.78 12.65
N SER A 14 -4.58 1.45 13.37
CA SER A 14 -5.09 2.77 12.97
C SER A 14 -3.98 3.81 12.90
N ARG A 15 -3.08 3.79 13.87
CA ARG A 15 -1.91 4.70 13.88
C ARG A 15 -0.98 4.45 12.70
N LEU A 16 -0.72 3.18 12.39
CA LEU A 16 0.11 2.81 11.24
C LEU A 16 -0.50 3.35 9.95
N GLN A 17 -1.80 3.20 9.77
CA GLN A 17 -2.48 3.74 8.59
C GLN A 17 -2.27 5.24 8.46
N VAL A 18 -2.46 5.98 9.55
CA VAL A 18 -2.28 7.45 9.55
C VAL A 18 -0.82 7.81 9.23
N MET A 19 0.14 7.11 9.84
CA MET A 19 1.57 7.38 9.60
C MET A 19 1.95 7.15 8.13
N ILE A 20 1.45 6.09 7.51
CA ILE A 20 1.68 5.81 6.10
C ILE A 20 1.11 6.94 5.24
N LYS A 21 -0.13 7.33 5.47
CA LYS A 21 -0.77 8.40 4.72
C LYS A 21 0.01 9.71 4.83
N GLN A 22 0.46 10.07 6.01
CA GLN A 22 1.24 11.29 6.24
C GLN A 22 2.59 11.24 5.52
N ALA A 23 3.28 10.11 5.60
CA ALA A 23 4.59 9.94 4.96
C ALA A 23 4.49 10.05 3.44
N LEU A 24 3.41 9.49 2.84
CA LEU A 24 3.21 9.53 1.40
C LEU A 24 2.69 10.88 0.90
N GLN A 25 2.08 11.66 1.78
CA GLN A 25 1.62 13.02 1.45
C GLN A 25 2.67 14.10 1.66
N GLY A 26 3.85 13.73 2.20
CA GLY A 26 4.88 14.71 2.52
C GLY A 26 4.60 15.55 3.74
N ASN A 27 3.62 15.20 4.55
CA ASN A 27 3.23 15.92 5.77
C ASN A 27 3.84 15.30 7.02
N ASP A 28 4.89 14.53 6.86
CA ASP A 28 5.58 13.90 7.98
C ASP A 28 6.35 14.94 8.78
N GLN A 29 5.92 15.18 10.01
CA GLN A 29 6.56 16.13 10.91
C GLN A 29 7.94 15.67 11.37
N THR A 30 8.26 14.40 11.19
CA THR A 30 9.59 13.86 11.51
C THR A 30 10.61 14.07 10.40
N GLY A 31 10.17 14.57 9.24
CA GLY A 31 11.03 14.81 8.09
C GLY A 31 11.26 13.59 7.20
N SER A 32 10.61 12.46 7.50
CA SER A 32 10.71 11.25 6.68
C SER A 32 9.63 11.23 5.62
N THR A 33 9.96 11.69 4.42
CA THR A 33 9.05 11.64 3.29
C THR A 33 9.42 10.45 2.40
N ILE A 34 8.44 9.65 2.04
CA ILE A 34 8.61 8.53 1.12
C ILE A 34 8.22 9.01 -0.27
N GLU A 35 9.20 9.33 -1.10
CA GLU A 35 8.98 9.99 -2.39
C GLU A 35 8.56 9.04 -3.50
N THR A 36 8.87 7.75 -3.37
CA THR A 36 8.59 6.75 -4.41
C THR A 36 7.21 6.11 -4.29
N TRP A 37 6.45 6.51 -3.30
CA TRP A 37 5.08 6.04 -3.09
C TRP A 37 4.15 7.23 -2.93
N ALA A 38 2.94 7.09 -3.42
CA ALA A 38 1.92 8.14 -3.35
C ALA A 38 0.64 7.62 -2.72
N TYR A 39 -0.08 8.54 -2.12
CA TYR A 39 -1.40 8.29 -1.54
C TYR A 39 -2.45 9.12 -2.26
N THR A 40 -3.61 8.53 -2.48
CA THR A 40 -4.78 9.25 -2.97
C THR A 40 -6.04 8.61 -2.38
N ARG A 41 -7.17 9.27 -2.56
CA ARG A 41 -8.45 8.74 -2.14
C ARG A 41 -9.33 8.55 -3.37
N SER A 42 -9.96 7.37 -3.50
CA SER A 42 -10.84 7.09 -4.61
C SER A 42 -12.17 7.80 -4.46
N ARG A 43 -12.95 7.84 -5.55
CA ARG A 43 -14.32 8.41 -5.53
C ARG A 43 -15.22 7.69 -4.52
N ASP A 44 -14.99 6.41 -4.30
CA ASP A 44 -15.76 5.59 -3.36
C ASP A 44 -15.23 5.65 -1.93
N ASN A 45 -14.34 6.62 -1.63
CA ASN A 45 -13.76 6.85 -0.32
C ASN A 45 -12.83 5.73 0.18
N TYR A 46 -12.16 5.04 -0.73
CA TYR A 46 -11.10 4.10 -0.38
C TYR A 46 -9.75 4.79 -0.31
N ASP A 47 -8.95 4.43 0.68
CA ASP A 47 -7.54 4.83 0.74
C ASP A 47 -6.75 4.00 -0.27
N ILE A 48 -6.03 4.70 -1.15
CA ILE A 48 -5.26 4.08 -2.23
C ILE A 48 -3.81 4.50 -2.11
N ILE A 49 -2.90 3.53 -2.22
CA ILE A 49 -1.46 3.82 -2.33
C ILE A 49 -0.92 3.12 -3.57
N TYR A 50 0.13 3.68 -4.16
CA TYR A 50 0.76 3.11 -5.35
C TYR A 50 2.21 3.54 -5.45
N HIS A 51 3.00 2.71 -6.17
CA HIS A 51 4.42 3.00 -6.43
C HIS A 51 4.50 4.10 -7.48
N ASP A 52 4.86 5.30 -7.03
CA ASP A 52 4.86 6.52 -7.86
C ASP A 52 6.20 6.66 -8.59
N VAL A 53 6.43 5.77 -9.53
CA VAL A 53 7.60 5.78 -10.40
C VAL A 53 7.10 5.88 -11.84
N LYS A 54 7.68 6.79 -12.60
CA LYS A 54 7.22 7.14 -13.94
C LYS A 54 7.02 5.93 -14.86
N GLN A 55 7.94 4.97 -14.84
CA GLN A 55 7.85 3.77 -15.68
C GLN A 55 6.61 2.92 -15.40
N TYR A 56 6.01 3.03 -14.21
CA TYR A 56 4.79 2.31 -13.85
C TYR A 56 3.55 3.18 -13.98
N VAL A 57 3.64 4.44 -13.57
CA VAL A 57 2.48 5.36 -13.59
C VAL A 57 2.07 5.71 -15.02
N ASP A 58 3.04 5.88 -15.91
CA ASP A 58 2.76 6.27 -17.29
C ASP A 58 2.32 5.10 -18.19
N ASP A 59 2.44 3.86 -17.70
CA ASP A 59 2.05 2.68 -18.46
C ASP A 59 0.85 2.00 -17.78
N PRO A 60 -0.35 2.05 -18.41
CA PRO A 60 -1.54 1.45 -17.81
C PRO A 60 -1.42 -0.04 -17.51
N GLU A 61 -0.59 -0.77 -18.26
CA GLU A 61 -0.39 -2.21 -18.06
C GLU A 61 0.53 -2.51 -16.86
N LYS A 62 1.32 -1.53 -16.43
CA LYS A 62 2.29 -1.66 -15.35
C LYS A 62 1.86 -0.94 -14.07
N ASN A 63 0.75 -0.23 -14.09
CA ASN A 63 0.28 0.54 -12.96
C ASN A 63 -0.58 -0.34 -12.05
N VAL A 64 -0.07 -0.58 -10.85
CA VAL A 64 -0.77 -1.37 -9.82
C VAL A 64 -1.05 -0.45 -8.65
N ILE A 65 -2.27 -0.49 -8.15
CA ILE A 65 -2.67 0.27 -6.96
C ILE A 65 -3.08 -0.70 -5.86
N PHE A 66 -3.01 -0.23 -4.61
CA PHE A 66 -3.41 -1.00 -3.44
C PHE A 66 -4.49 -0.24 -2.68
N ARG A 67 -5.56 -0.94 -2.35
CA ARG A 67 -6.54 -0.46 -1.38
C ARG A 67 -6.01 -0.77 0.01
N MET A 68 -6.02 0.23 0.88
CA MET A 68 -5.53 0.08 2.25
C MET A 68 -6.72 0.15 3.19
N GLU A 69 -6.96 -0.91 3.96
CA GLU A 69 -8.12 -1.02 4.84
C GLU A 69 -7.72 -1.55 6.21
N LEU A 70 -8.42 -1.07 7.23
CA LEU A 70 -8.28 -1.59 8.59
C LEU A 70 -9.17 -2.83 8.77
N ASP A 71 -8.63 -3.85 9.42
CA ASP A 71 -9.35 -5.06 9.80
C ASP A 71 -8.82 -5.52 11.17
N GLY A 72 -9.49 -5.08 12.24
CA GLY A 72 -9.04 -5.37 13.59
C GLY A 72 -7.65 -4.80 13.84
N CYS A 73 -6.71 -5.63 14.28
CA CYS A 73 -5.31 -5.23 14.49
C CYS A 73 -4.47 -5.31 13.22
N ASN A 74 -5.11 -5.56 12.08
CA ASN A 74 -4.44 -5.69 10.78
C ASN A 74 -4.66 -4.46 9.93
N LEU A 75 -3.63 -4.08 9.18
CA LEU A 75 -3.75 -3.17 8.06
C LEU A 75 -3.60 -3.99 6.78
N VAL A 76 -4.63 -3.98 5.95
CA VAL A 76 -4.74 -4.86 4.79
C VAL A 76 -4.54 -4.04 3.52
N PHE A 77 -3.65 -4.54 2.65
CA PHE A 77 -3.37 -3.94 1.34
C PHE A 77 -3.79 -4.93 0.27
N GLN A 78 -4.78 -4.56 -0.52
CA GLN A 78 -5.29 -5.42 -1.58
C GLN A 78 -5.02 -4.81 -2.94
N THR A 79 -4.43 -5.59 -3.84
CA THR A 79 -4.20 -5.17 -5.22
C THR A 79 -5.52 -4.82 -5.90
N ALA A 80 -5.53 -3.69 -6.59
CA ALA A 80 -6.68 -3.20 -7.32
C ALA A 80 -6.21 -2.53 -8.62
N HIS A 81 -7.13 -2.00 -9.39
CA HIS A 81 -6.82 -1.21 -10.58
C HIS A 81 -7.86 -0.08 -10.72
N TRP A 82 -7.47 0.96 -11.43
CA TRP A 82 -8.38 2.06 -11.70
C TRP A 82 -9.49 1.62 -12.64
N VAL A 83 -10.66 2.24 -12.49
CA VAL A 83 -11.78 2.02 -13.40
C VAL A 83 -11.32 2.32 -14.83
N ASN A 84 -11.69 1.45 -15.76
CA ASN A 84 -11.31 1.54 -17.19
C ASN A 84 -9.82 1.32 -17.47
N LYS A 85 -9.08 0.76 -16.51
CA LYS A 85 -7.69 0.34 -16.70
C LYS A 85 -7.60 -1.19 -16.66
N PRO A 86 -6.58 -1.78 -17.29
CA PRO A 86 -6.41 -3.23 -17.28
C PRO A 86 -6.23 -3.78 -15.87
N THR A 87 -6.67 -5.01 -15.66
CA THR A 87 -6.33 -5.75 -14.45
C THR A 87 -4.82 -6.04 -14.48
N PRO A 88 -4.11 -5.84 -13.35
CA PRO A 88 -2.68 -6.11 -13.31
C PRO A 88 -2.35 -7.54 -13.69
N THR A 89 -1.26 -7.74 -14.42
CA THR A 89 -0.74 -9.08 -14.67
C THR A 89 -0.20 -9.66 -13.37
N ARG A 90 -0.07 -10.99 -13.31
CA ARG A 90 0.51 -11.66 -12.15
C ARG A 90 1.93 -11.15 -11.86
N GLU A 91 2.73 -10.90 -12.91
CA GLU A 91 4.08 -10.38 -12.77
C GLU A 91 4.11 -8.99 -12.14
N MET A 92 3.24 -8.10 -12.61
CA MET A 92 3.17 -6.73 -12.07
C MET A 92 2.62 -6.72 -10.66
N ASP A 93 1.62 -7.54 -10.37
CA ASP A 93 1.08 -7.69 -9.02
C ASP A 93 2.17 -8.17 -8.05
N SER A 94 2.93 -9.19 -8.43
CA SER A 94 4.02 -9.71 -7.62
C SER A 94 5.12 -8.68 -7.40
N LEU A 95 5.52 -7.97 -8.47
CA LEU A 95 6.54 -6.95 -8.40
C LEU A 95 6.15 -5.82 -7.44
N HIS A 96 4.95 -5.27 -7.61
CA HIS A 96 4.49 -4.16 -6.78
C HIS A 96 4.23 -4.59 -5.34
N THR A 97 3.74 -5.80 -5.12
CA THR A 97 3.57 -6.34 -3.76
C THR A 97 4.93 -6.49 -3.07
N GLY A 98 5.96 -6.94 -3.78
CA GLY A 98 7.32 -6.99 -3.26
C GLY A 98 7.87 -5.61 -2.90
N ARG A 99 7.61 -4.62 -3.74
CA ARG A 99 8.00 -3.23 -3.47
C ARG A 99 7.23 -2.65 -2.28
N LEU A 100 5.97 -2.98 -2.14
CA LEU A 100 5.18 -2.58 -0.97
C LEU A 100 5.76 -3.17 0.31
N LEU A 101 6.06 -4.46 0.30
CA LEU A 101 6.69 -5.13 1.45
C LEU A 101 8.01 -4.45 1.82
N GLU A 102 8.85 -4.16 0.83
CA GLU A 102 10.12 -3.46 1.03
C GLU A 102 9.91 -2.10 1.69
N MET A 103 8.96 -1.32 1.21
CA MET A 103 8.63 0.00 1.76
C MET A 103 8.17 -0.11 3.21
N LEU A 104 7.27 -1.04 3.51
CA LEU A 104 6.75 -1.23 4.87
C LEU A 104 7.87 -1.64 5.84
N LEU A 105 8.73 -2.57 5.45
CA LEU A 105 9.82 -3.04 6.30
C LEU A 105 10.92 -1.99 6.46
N SER A 106 11.17 -1.18 5.43
CA SER A 106 12.19 -0.14 5.50
C SER A 106 11.80 1.04 6.39
N HIS A 107 10.52 1.39 6.41
CA HIS A 107 10.06 2.62 7.06
C HIS A 107 9.17 2.39 8.29
N PHE A 108 8.51 1.24 8.40
CA PHE A 108 7.49 1.01 9.42
C PHE A 108 7.68 -0.31 10.18
N SER A 109 8.83 -0.99 10.06
CA SER A 109 9.02 -2.32 10.66
C SER A 109 8.79 -2.35 12.17
N ARG A 110 9.12 -1.27 12.88
CA ARG A 110 8.95 -1.21 14.34
C ARG A 110 7.49 -1.19 14.79
N TYR A 111 6.56 -0.93 13.87
CA TYR A 111 5.12 -0.86 14.16
C TYR A 111 4.38 -2.09 13.68
N ILE A 112 5.08 -3.02 13.04
CA ILE A 112 4.50 -4.23 12.43
C ILE A 112 5.09 -5.45 13.12
N SER A 113 4.23 -6.31 13.65
CA SER A 113 4.68 -7.54 14.31
C SER A 113 4.79 -8.72 13.36
N GLN A 114 4.01 -8.72 12.28
CA GLN A 114 4.02 -9.79 11.29
C GLN A 114 3.49 -9.27 9.97
N VAL A 115 4.03 -9.79 8.86
CA VAL A 115 3.49 -9.55 7.52
C VAL A 115 3.18 -10.89 6.89
N SER A 116 2.01 -11.01 6.27
CA SER A 116 1.65 -12.16 5.46
C SER A 116 1.21 -11.70 4.08
N VAL A 117 1.51 -12.51 3.07
CA VAL A 117 1.11 -12.26 1.69
C VAL A 117 0.34 -13.48 1.20
N SER A 118 -0.83 -13.25 0.67
CA SER A 118 -1.63 -14.33 0.08
C SER A 118 -1.97 -13.99 -1.37
N ASN A 119 -2.02 -15.04 -2.17
CA ASN A 119 -2.30 -14.94 -3.59
C ASN A 119 -3.78 -15.27 -3.79
N PHE A 120 -4.54 -14.29 -4.29
CA PHE A 120 -5.95 -14.51 -4.61
C PHE A 120 -6.12 -14.79 -6.08
N ASN A 121 -7.03 -15.71 -6.39
CA ASN A 121 -7.53 -15.84 -7.75
C ASN A 121 -8.49 -14.69 -8.02
N TYR A 122 -8.13 -13.91 -8.99
CA TYR A 122 -8.96 -12.80 -9.44
C TYR A 122 -10.17 -13.28 -10.22
#